data_a2140e3d3aacbe5b8ec56655b50aed88
#
_entry.id   a2140e3d3aacbe5b8ec56655b50aed88
#
_cell.length_a   1.000
_cell.length_b   1.000
_cell.length_c   1.000
_cell.angle_alpha   90.00
_cell.angle_beta   90.00
_cell.angle_gamma   90.00
#
_symmetry.space_group_name_H-M   'P 1'
#
loop_
_entity.id
_entity.type
_entity.pdbx_description
1 polymer ?
#
loop_
_entity_poly.entity_id
_entity_poly.type
_entity_poly.pdbx_seq_one_letter_code
_entity_poly.pdbx_strand_id
1 'polypeptide(L)'
;MRRIRFRKRGGRRLKILLLLVSLAAAAWQYFFRTGDVSESPGSNDPRCSGAAACFAGPVTRIVDGDTLDVSGERIRLVLVNAPERATRFGPAATEYLRELCPVGSTALVDQDDLQQTDDYGRMLAVVWCGETRVNEAIIRAGHARLYERFCRQSEFGLELWAVALGCE
;
A
#
# COMPACT_ATOMS: atom_id res chain seq x y z
N MET A 1 65.04 43.62 34.24
CA MET A 1 64.15 42.40 34.17
C MET A 1 62.79 42.77 33.64
N ARG A 2 62.48 42.51 32.34
CA ARG A 2 61.16 42.78 31.74
C ARG A 2 60.27 41.54 31.84
N ARG A 3 59.10 41.63 32.55
CA ARG A 3 58.14 40.60 32.64
C ARG A 3 57.20 40.59 31.40
N ILE A 4 57.23 39.58 30.60
CA ILE A 4 56.31 39.37 29.44
C ILE A 4 54.97 38.90 29.98
N ARG A 5 53.92 39.71 29.75
CA ARG A 5 52.54 39.30 30.07
C ARG A 5 51.93 38.53 28.87
N PHE A 6 51.71 37.23 29.03
CA PHE A 6 50.92 36.41 28.08
C PHE A 6 49.44 36.76 28.19
N ARG A 7 48.87 37.31 27.13
CA ARG A 7 47.46 37.70 27.04
C ARG A 7 46.66 36.48 26.56
N LYS A 8 45.93 35.78 27.46
CA LYS A 8 44.98 34.69 27.13
C LYS A 8 43.81 35.25 26.31
N ARG A 9 43.86 35.16 24.98
CA ARG A 9 42.75 35.51 24.04
C ARG A 9 42.12 34.31 23.35
N GLY A 10 42.11 33.10 23.95
CA GLY A 10 41.61 31.86 23.29
C GLY A 10 40.24 31.36 23.75
N GLY A 11 39.74 31.76 24.90
CA GLY A 11 38.59 31.08 25.53
C GLY A 11 37.20 31.33 24.91
N ARG A 12 37.02 32.47 24.25
CA ARG A 12 35.73 32.87 23.71
C ARG A 12 35.41 32.18 22.37
N ARG A 13 36.39 32.03 21.49
CA ARG A 13 36.26 31.39 20.18
C ARG A 13 36.06 29.87 20.31
N LEU A 14 36.74 29.24 21.29
CA LEU A 14 36.60 27.82 21.56
C LEU A 14 35.19 27.47 22.10
N LYS A 15 34.62 28.31 22.99
CA LYS A 15 33.25 28.14 23.51
C LYS A 15 32.17 28.26 22.43
N ILE A 16 32.35 29.20 21.49
CA ILE A 16 31.43 29.37 20.36
C ILE A 16 31.50 28.18 19.41
N LEU A 17 32.69 27.63 19.15
CA LEU A 17 32.90 26.48 18.30
C LEU A 17 32.22 25.22 18.90
N LEU A 18 32.36 25.02 20.22
CA LEU A 18 31.71 23.88 20.93
C LEU A 18 30.21 24.03 20.94
N LEU A 19 29.64 25.23 21.07
CA LEU A 19 28.18 25.45 20.96
C LEU A 19 27.65 25.18 19.56
N LEU A 20 28.38 25.58 18.52
CA LEU A 20 27.96 25.30 17.12
C LEU A 20 28.00 23.79 16.78
N VAL A 21 29.01 23.07 17.28
CA VAL A 21 29.13 21.63 17.11
C VAL A 21 27.98 20.89 17.85
N SER A 22 27.65 21.34 19.07
CA SER A 22 26.54 20.74 19.83
C SER A 22 25.17 21.01 19.19
N LEU A 23 24.95 22.21 18.62
CA LEU A 23 23.73 22.54 17.88
C LEU A 23 23.62 21.76 16.57
N ALA A 24 24.72 21.57 15.84
CA ALA A 24 24.77 20.77 14.63
C ALA A 24 24.51 19.28 14.93
N ALA A 25 25.04 18.74 16.03
CA ALA A 25 24.79 17.37 16.46
C ALA A 25 23.33 17.18 16.90
N ALA A 26 22.73 18.14 17.59
CA ALA A 26 21.33 18.11 17.97
C ALA A 26 20.39 18.20 16.76
N ALA A 27 20.72 19.07 15.78
CA ALA A 27 19.98 19.17 14.52
C ALA A 27 20.10 17.88 13.69
N TRP A 28 21.29 17.26 13.66
CA TRP A 28 21.50 15.96 13.01
C TRP A 28 20.68 14.86 13.67
N GLN A 29 20.70 14.78 15.02
CA GLN A 29 19.88 13.81 15.75
C GLN A 29 18.38 14.06 15.58
N TYR A 30 17.94 15.30 15.49
CA TYR A 30 16.55 15.66 15.22
C TYR A 30 16.15 15.25 13.80
N PHE A 31 16.98 15.51 12.81
CA PHE A 31 16.73 15.16 11.40
C PHE A 31 16.73 13.63 11.17
N PHE A 32 17.62 12.89 11.86
CA PHE A 32 17.65 11.43 11.77
C PHE A 32 16.64 10.72 12.68
N ARG A 33 16.10 11.41 13.69
CA ARG A 33 15.07 10.86 14.57
C ARG A 33 13.66 11.04 14.00
N THR A 34 13.47 11.93 13.04
CA THR A 34 12.25 12.11 12.26
C THR A 34 12.29 11.36 10.93
N GLY A 35 13.24 10.45 10.72
CA GLY A 35 13.08 9.36 9.78
C GLY A 35 11.99 8.47 10.33
N ASP A 36 10.71 8.86 10.09
CA ASP A 36 9.60 7.94 10.13
C ASP A 36 10.01 6.75 9.26
N VAL A 37 10.36 5.66 9.93
CA VAL A 37 10.12 4.35 9.35
C VAL A 37 8.61 4.37 9.21
N SER A 38 8.10 4.69 8.03
CA SER A 38 6.74 4.37 7.63
C SER A 38 6.63 2.87 7.79
N GLU A 39 6.25 2.41 8.99
CA GLU A 39 5.58 1.13 9.11
C GLU A 39 4.46 1.20 8.09
N SER A 40 4.52 0.32 7.13
CA SER A 40 3.47 0.16 6.13
C SER A 40 2.16 0.01 6.93
N PRO A 41 1.19 0.96 6.84
CA PRO A 41 0.01 0.93 7.71
C PRO A 41 -0.83 -0.34 7.57
N GLY A 42 -0.47 -1.23 6.63
CA GLY A 42 -1.13 -2.49 6.39
C GLY A 42 -0.68 -3.66 7.27
N SER A 43 0.56 -3.69 7.74
CA SER A 43 1.12 -4.89 8.42
C SER A 43 0.44 -5.27 9.74
N ASN A 44 -0.36 -4.39 10.35
CA ASN A 44 -1.12 -4.62 11.58
C ASN A 44 -2.65 -4.51 11.39
N ASP A 45 -3.14 -4.37 10.17
CA ASP A 45 -4.58 -4.34 9.90
C ASP A 45 -5.14 -5.76 10.01
N PRO A 46 -6.23 -6.00 10.80
CA PRO A 46 -6.80 -7.33 10.97
C PRO A 46 -7.40 -7.92 9.69
N ARG A 47 -7.52 -7.15 8.63
CA ARG A 47 -7.95 -7.59 7.30
C ARG A 47 -6.82 -8.17 6.47
N CYS A 48 -5.55 -7.97 6.90
CA CYS A 48 -4.38 -8.58 6.30
C CYS A 48 -4.25 -10.03 6.73
N SER A 49 -4.01 -10.93 5.79
CA SER A 49 -3.75 -12.34 6.03
C SER A 49 -2.38 -12.75 5.50
N GLY A 50 -1.85 -13.86 6.03
CA GLY A 50 -0.64 -14.47 5.49
C GLY A 50 0.65 -13.71 5.70
N ALA A 51 1.62 -13.96 4.80
CA ALA A 51 2.99 -13.43 4.87
C ALA A 51 3.36 -12.53 3.67
N ALA A 52 2.53 -12.49 2.63
CA ALA A 52 2.75 -11.64 1.47
C ALA A 52 2.53 -10.15 1.81
N ALA A 53 2.69 -9.28 0.84
CA ALA A 53 2.59 -7.85 1.09
C ALA A 53 1.17 -7.44 1.46
N CYS A 54 1.03 -6.76 2.60
CA CYS A 54 -0.19 -6.03 2.94
C CYS A 54 0.13 -4.56 3.20
N PHE A 55 -0.53 -3.67 2.46
CA PHE A 55 -0.25 -2.24 2.54
C PHE A 55 -1.49 -1.40 2.22
N ALA A 56 -1.52 -0.18 2.76
CA ALA A 56 -2.52 0.81 2.40
C ALA A 56 -1.89 1.93 1.56
N GLY A 57 -2.65 2.43 0.58
CA GLY A 57 -2.16 3.50 -0.27
C GLY A 57 -3.24 4.15 -1.13
N PRO A 58 -2.94 5.28 -1.78
CA PRO A 58 -3.89 5.96 -2.65
C PRO A 58 -4.16 5.15 -3.92
N VAL A 59 -5.44 5.04 -4.29
CA VAL A 59 -5.86 4.60 -5.62
C VAL A 59 -5.43 5.65 -6.62
N THR A 60 -4.53 5.30 -7.53
CA THR A 60 -4.00 6.25 -8.52
C THR A 60 -4.68 6.13 -9.87
N ARG A 61 -5.28 4.97 -10.17
CA ARG A 61 -5.94 4.72 -11.45
C ARG A 61 -6.88 3.52 -11.38
N ILE A 62 -8.02 3.59 -12.05
CA ILE A 62 -8.86 2.44 -12.41
C ILE A 62 -8.57 2.08 -13.85
N VAL A 63 -8.12 0.84 -14.09
CA VAL A 63 -7.72 0.35 -15.43
C VAL A 63 -8.92 -0.25 -16.16
N ASP A 64 -9.60 -1.21 -15.51
CA ASP A 64 -10.79 -1.89 -16.00
C ASP A 64 -11.64 -2.40 -14.81
N GLY A 65 -12.56 -3.34 -15.04
CA GLY A 65 -13.50 -3.81 -14.00
C GLY A 65 -12.88 -4.68 -12.91
N ASP A 66 -11.64 -5.14 -13.05
CA ASP A 66 -10.96 -5.99 -12.07
C ASP A 66 -9.48 -5.64 -11.90
N THR A 67 -9.05 -4.48 -12.38
CA THR A 67 -7.67 -4.01 -12.31
C THR A 67 -7.62 -2.53 -11.94
N LEU A 68 -6.83 -2.20 -10.89
CA LEU A 68 -6.58 -0.83 -10.45
C LEU A 68 -5.10 -0.65 -10.08
N ASP A 69 -4.66 0.60 -10.02
CA ASP A 69 -3.31 0.95 -9.54
C ASP A 69 -3.42 1.59 -8.15
N VAL A 70 -2.68 1.07 -7.16
CA VAL A 70 -2.60 1.57 -5.78
C VAL A 70 -1.14 1.86 -5.47
N SER A 71 -0.81 3.08 -5.09
CA SER A 71 0.57 3.53 -4.80
C SER A 71 1.57 3.25 -5.93
N GLY A 72 1.11 3.17 -7.19
CA GLY A 72 1.94 2.84 -8.35
C GLY A 72 2.03 1.35 -8.69
N GLU A 73 1.60 0.45 -7.79
CA GLU A 73 1.50 -0.98 -8.05
C GLU A 73 0.22 -1.31 -8.81
N ARG A 74 0.32 -2.19 -9.81
CA ARG A 74 -0.83 -2.69 -10.56
C ARG A 74 -1.42 -3.91 -9.89
N ILE A 75 -2.65 -3.76 -9.40
CA ILE A 75 -3.39 -4.77 -8.67
C ILE A 75 -4.45 -5.39 -9.57
N ARG A 76 -4.44 -6.71 -9.69
CA ARG A 76 -5.50 -7.52 -10.27
C ARG A 76 -6.32 -8.13 -9.13
N LEU A 77 -7.61 -7.85 -9.08
CA LEU A 77 -8.49 -8.40 -8.05
C LEU A 77 -8.50 -9.92 -8.15
N VAL A 78 -7.98 -10.61 -7.12
CA VAL A 78 -7.92 -12.07 -7.08
C VAL A 78 -9.33 -12.66 -7.06
N LEU A 79 -9.51 -13.80 -7.72
CA LEU A 79 -10.81 -14.51 -7.87
C LEU A 79 -11.91 -13.72 -8.59
N VAL A 80 -11.61 -12.57 -9.17
CA VAL A 80 -12.56 -11.74 -9.92
C VAL A 80 -12.30 -11.84 -11.40
N ASN A 81 -13.34 -11.97 -12.21
CA ASN A 81 -13.27 -11.93 -13.67
C ASN A 81 -14.34 -10.98 -14.20
N ALA A 82 -13.94 -9.74 -14.48
CA ALA A 82 -14.80 -8.73 -15.07
C ALA A 82 -14.78 -8.81 -16.61
N PRO A 83 -15.84 -8.33 -17.28
CA PRO A 83 -15.84 -8.17 -18.71
C PRO A 83 -14.74 -7.19 -19.15
N GLU A 84 -14.02 -7.55 -20.20
CA GLU A 84 -13.00 -6.71 -20.81
C GLU A 84 -13.56 -5.32 -21.18
N ARG A 85 -12.77 -4.27 -20.96
CA ARG A 85 -13.17 -2.87 -21.16
C ARG A 85 -13.77 -2.59 -22.54
N ALA A 86 -13.30 -3.28 -23.59
CA ALA A 86 -13.77 -3.12 -24.96
C ALA A 86 -15.11 -3.83 -25.23
N THR A 87 -15.62 -4.62 -24.30
CA THR A 87 -16.90 -5.35 -24.45
C THR A 87 -18.07 -4.47 -24.03
N ARG A 88 -19.31 -4.93 -24.35
CA ARG A 88 -20.56 -4.23 -24.02
C ARG A 88 -20.69 -3.91 -22.53
N PHE A 89 -20.22 -4.78 -21.65
CA PHE A 89 -20.39 -4.67 -20.20
C PHE A 89 -19.14 -4.16 -19.47
N GLY A 90 -17.99 -4.09 -20.14
CA GLY A 90 -16.72 -3.65 -19.55
C GLY A 90 -16.75 -2.23 -19.00
N PRO A 91 -17.31 -1.23 -19.73
CA PRO A 91 -17.41 0.13 -19.19
C PRO A 91 -18.20 0.22 -17.88
N ALA A 92 -19.31 -0.54 -17.75
CA ALA A 92 -20.12 -0.56 -16.53
C ALA A 92 -19.36 -1.20 -15.35
N ALA A 93 -18.61 -2.28 -15.59
CA ALA A 93 -17.77 -2.90 -14.56
C ALA A 93 -16.64 -1.94 -14.11
N THR A 94 -16.01 -1.26 -15.06
CA THR A 94 -14.96 -0.27 -14.77
C THR A 94 -15.51 0.91 -13.95
N GLU A 95 -16.70 1.40 -14.28
CA GLU A 95 -17.32 2.50 -13.55
C GLU A 95 -17.70 2.08 -12.14
N TYR A 96 -18.28 0.88 -11.98
CA TYR A 96 -18.62 0.37 -10.66
C TYR A 96 -17.38 0.18 -9.78
N LEU A 97 -16.26 -0.30 -10.33
CA LEU A 97 -15.00 -0.34 -9.57
C LEU A 97 -14.55 1.08 -9.15
N ARG A 98 -14.76 2.10 -9.99
CA ARG A 98 -14.44 3.49 -9.67
C ARG A 98 -15.35 4.07 -8.57
N GLU A 99 -16.59 3.65 -8.51
CA GLU A 99 -17.52 4.01 -7.43
C GLU A 99 -17.11 3.38 -6.10
N LEU A 100 -16.70 2.10 -6.11
CA LEU A 100 -16.22 1.41 -4.93
C LEU A 100 -14.88 1.98 -4.41
N CYS A 101 -13.98 2.30 -5.34
CA CYS A 101 -12.61 2.78 -5.07
C CYS A 101 -12.32 4.06 -5.87
N PRO A 102 -12.81 5.22 -5.44
CA PRO A 102 -12.54 6.47 -6.14
C PRO A 102 -11.03 6.76 -6.22
N VAL A 103 -10.57 7.28 -7.37
CA VAL A 103 -9.19 7.75 -7.52
C VAL A 103 -8.90 8.82 -6.47
N GLY A 104 -7.77 8.67 -5.74
CA GLY A 104 -7.38 9.51 -4.61
C GLY A 104 -7.88 8.99 -3.25
N SER A 105 -8.79 8.02 -3.19
CA SER A 105 -9.15 7.34 -1.94
C SER A 105 -8.05 6.38 -1.49
N THR A 106 -8.03 6.03 -0.21
CA THR A 106 -7.11 5.01 0.31
C THR A 106 -7.70 3.62 0.13
N ALA A 107 -6.93 2.71 -0.47
CA ALA A 107 -7.21 1.29 -0.52
C ALA A 107 -6.24 0.51 0.37
N LEU A 108 -6.72 -0.52 1.05
CA LEU A 108 -5.90 -1.56 1.66
C LEU A 108 -5.80 -2.71 0.65
N VAL A 109 -4.59 -3.18 0.43
CA VAL A 109 -4.25 -4.27 -0.50
C VAL A 109 -3.63 -5.40 0.29
N ASP A 110 -4.22 -6.59 0.21
CA ASP A 110 -3.74 -7.83 0.82
C ASP A 110 -3.39 -8.82 -0.30
N GLN A 111 -2.08 -9.00 -0.53
CA GLN A 111 -1.55 -9.81 -1.61
C GLN A 111 -1.73 -11.28 -1.32
N ASP A 112 -2.15 -12.06 -2.31
CA ASP A 112 -2.31 -13.52 -2.22
C ASP A 112 -0.98 -14.22 -1.94
N ASP A 113 -0.88 -14.94 -0.83
CA ASP A 113 0.31 -15.68 -0.42
C ASP A 113 0.66 -16.83 -1.36
N LEU A 114 -0.37 -17.48 -1.93
CA LEU A 114 -0.20 -18.67 -2.76
C LEU A 114 0.01 -18.32 -4.24
N GLN A 115 -0.53 -17.18 -4.68
CA GLN A 115 -0.40 -16.69 -6.05
C GLN A 115 -0.15 -15.18 -6.05
N GLN A 116 1.08 -14.76 -5.81
CA GLN A 116 1.42 -13.35 -5.61
C GLN A 116 1.25 -12.50 -6.86
N THR A 117 1.49 -13.07 -8.05
CA THR A 117 1.38 -12.35 -9.33
C THR A 117 0.77 -13.24 -10.41
N ASP A 118 0.16 -12.62 -11.41
CA ASP A 118 -0.27 -13.30 -12.60
C ASP A 118 0.83 -13.35 -13.68
N ASP A 119 0.51 -13.99 -14.83
CA ASP A 119 1.42 -14.16 -15.98
C ASP A 119 1.86 -12.83 -16.62
N TYR A 120 1.17 -11.72 -16.30
CA TYR A 120 1.50 -10.37 -16.77
C TYR A 120 2.27 -9.55 -15.73
N GLY A 121 2.61 -10.13 -14.59
CA GLY A 121 3.33 -9.48 -13.50
C GLY A 121 2.47 -8.52 -12.66
N ARG A 122 1.12 -8.61 -12.76
CA ARG A 122 0.21 -7.84 -11.90
C ARG A 122 0.10 -8.53 -10.55
N MET A 123 0.12 -7.75 -9.47
CA MET A 123 -0.11 -8.27 -8.12
C MET A 123 -1.54 -8.80 -8.00
N LEU A 124 -1.70 -10.04 -7.56
CA LEU A 124 -2.98 -10.63 -7.23
C LEU A 124 -3.30 -10.33 -5.77
N ALA A 125 -4.47 -9.72 -5.50
CA ALA A 125 -4.81 -9.30 -4.15
C ALA A 125 -6.31 -9.21 -3.90
N VAL A 126 -6.67 -9.28 -2.61
CA VAL A 126 -7.93 -8.74 -2.09
C VAL A 126 -7.73 -7.26 -1.82
N VAL A 127 -8.71 -6.44 -2.18
CA VAL A 127 -8.67 -4.99 -2.01
C VAL A 127 -9.85 -4.54 -1.16
N TRP A 128 -9.58 -3.62 -0.23
CA TRP A 128 -10.57 -2.95 0.57
C TRP A 128 -10.54 -1.44 0.30
N CYS A 129 -11.72 -0.86 0.03
CA CYS A 129 -11.89 0.59 -0.04
C CYS A 129 -12.90 1.00 1.03
N GLY A 130 -12.41 1.70 2.07
CA GLY A 130 -13.14 1.85 3.32
C GLY A 130 -13.39 0.48 3.97
N GLU A 131 -14.63 0.21 4.32
CA GLU A 131 -15.05 -1.09 4.91
C GLU A 131 -15.50 -2.12 3.86
N THR A 132 -15.45 -1.78 2.58
CA THR A 132 -15.95 -2.63 1.50
C THR A 132 -14.84 -3.50 0.92
N ARG A 133 -15.01 -4.83 0.98
CA ARG A 133 -14.19 -5.78 0.22
C ARG A 133 -14.63 -5.72 -1.24
N VAL A 134 -13.78 -5.12 -2.07
CA VAL A 134 -14.08 -4.81 -3.48
C VAL A 134 -14.31 -6.07 -4.31
N ASN A 135 -13.48 -7.10 -4.09
CA ASN A 135 -13.56 -8.40 -4.78
C ASN A 135 -14.96 -9.03 -4.64
N GLU A 136 -15.49 -9.04 -3.43
CA GLU A 136 -16.82 -9.56 -3.15
C GLU A 136 -17.91 -8.65 -3.72
N ALA A 137 -17.81 -7.35 -3.50
CA ALA A 137 -18.83 -6.37 -3.85
C ALA A 137 -19.10 -6.33 -5.36
N ILE A 138 -18.05 -6.36 -6.19
CA ILE A 138 -18.21 -6.29 -7.65
C ILE A 138 -18.86 -7.56 -8.23
N ILE A 139 -18.59 -8.73 -7.64
CA ILE A 139 -19.23 -9.99 -8.04
C ILE A 139 -20.71 -9.99 -7.61
N ARG A 140 -21.01 -9.63 -6.36
CA ARG A 140 -22.39 -9.58 -5.85
C ARG A 140 -23.27 -8.58 -6.61
N ALA A 141 -22.69 -7.48 -7.09
CA ALA A 141 -23.39 -6.50 -7.91
C ALA A 141 -23.62 -6.97 -9.37
N GLY A 142 -23.04 -8.12 -9.76
CA GLY A 142 -23.19 -8.67 -11.11
C GLY A 142 -22.31 -7.98 -12.18
N HIS A 143 -21.35 -7.15 -11.77
CA HIS A 143 -20.40 -6.50 -12.68
C HIS A 143 -19.20 -7.37 -13.02
N ALA A 144 -18.96 -8.44 -12.24
CA ALA A 144 -17.95 -9.46 -12.50
C ALA A 144 -18.49 -10.84 -12.14
N ARG A 145 -17.74 -11.87 -12.46
CA ARG A 145 -17.99 -13.27 -12.06
C ARG A 145 -16.85 -13.76 -11.19
N LEU A 146 -17.13 -14.76 -10.34
CA LEU A 146 -16.10 -15.51 -9.67
C LEU A 146 -15.22 -16.22 -10.70
N TYR A 147 -13.89 -16.19 -10.50
CA TYR A 147 -12.95 -16.89 -11.35
C TYR A 147 -12.62 -18.26 -10.72
N GLU A 148 -13.61 -19.16 -10.69
CA GLU A 148 -13.64 -20.44 -9.97
C GLU A 148 -12.38 -21.30 -10.17
N ARG A 149 -11.81 -21.31 -11.40
CA ARG A 149 -10.62 -22.12 -11.70
C ARG A 149 -9.41 -21.80 -10.81
N PHE A 150 -9.39 -20.63 -10.16
CA PHE A 150 -8.30 -20.20 -9.28
C PHE A 150 -8.61 -20.37 -7.80
N CYS A 151 -9.80 -20.83 -7.41
CA CYS A 151 -10.18 -20.98 -6.01
C CYS A 151 -9.17 -21.83 -5.21
N ARG A 152 -8.66 -22.90 -5.79
CA ARG A 152 -7.69 -23.79 -5.12
C ARG A 152 -6.25 -23.28 -5.17
N GLN A 153 -5.97 -22.24 -5.94
CA GLN A 153 -4.65 -21.65 -6.11
C GLN A 153 -4.47 -20.38 -5.27
N SER A 154 -5.57 -19.81 -4.76
CA SER A 154 -5.61 -18.61 -3.95
C SER A 154 -5.84 -18.98 -2.48
N GLU A 155 -5.12 -18.33 -1.56
CA GLU A 155 -5.39 -18.47 -0.13
C GLU A 155 -6.80 -18.01 0.24
N PHE A 156 -7.34 -17.03 -0.51
CA PHE A 156 -8.70 -16.49 -0.29
C PHE A 156 -9.80 -17.43 -0.77
N GLY A 157 -9.49 -18.51 -1.50
CA GLY A 157 -10.48 -19.42 -2.05
C GLY A 157 -11.32 -20.15 -1.01
N LEU A 158 -10.79 -20.34 0.20
CA LEU A 158 -11.50 -20.94 1.33
C LEU A 158 -12.14 -19.91 2.28
N GLU A 159 -12.01 -18.64 2.01
CA GLU A 159 -12.69 -17.61 2.80
C GLU A 159 -14.21 -17.65 2.60
N LEU A 160 -14.94 -17.29 3.65
CA LEU A 160 -16.42 -17.37 3.66
C LEU A 160 -17.08 -16.64 2.48
N TRP A 161 -16.52 -15.48 2.08
CA TRP A 161 -17.07 -14.73 0.93
C TRP A 161 -16.88 -15.46 -0.40
N ALA A 162 -15.71 -16.09 -0.61
CA ALA A 162 -15.40 -16.82 -1.83
C ALA A 162 -16.21 -18.10 -1.92
N VAL A 163 -16.32 -18.85 -0.81
CA VAL A 163 -17.17 -20.05 -0.71
C VAL A 163 -18.64 -19.69 -0.92
N ALA A 164 -19.13 -18.58 -0.33
CA ALA A 164 -20.49 -18.10 -0.53
C ALA A 164 -20.80 -17.68 -1.98
N LEU A 165 -19.77 -17.40 -2.78
CA LEU A 165 -19.87 -17.05 -4.19
C LEU A 165 -19.65 -18.24 -5.13
N GLY A 166 -19.21 -19.41 -4.60
CA GLY A 166 -19.10 -20.66 -5.37
C GLY A 166 -17.70 -21.27 -5.41
N CYS A 167 -16.71 -20.79 -4.65
CA CYS A 167 -15.43 -21.52 -4.48
C CYS A 167 -15.65 -22.83 -3.71
N GLU A 168 -15.07 -23.95 -4.24
CA GLU A 168 -15.12 -25.30 -3.68
C GLU A 168 -13.69 -25.87 -3.50
#